data_bef16912ff1c08969e7b1b5e384442e3
#
_entry.id   bef16912ff1c08969e7b1b5e384442e3
#
_cell.length_a   1.000
_cell.length_b   1.000
_cell.length_c   1.000
_cell.angle_alpha   90.00
_cell.angle_beta   90.00
_cell.angle_gamma   90.00
#
_symmetry.space_group_name_H-M   'P 1'
#
loop_
_entity.id
_entity.type
_entity.pdbx_description
1 polymer ?
#
loop_
_entity_poly.entity_id
_entity_poly.type
_entity_poly.pdbx_seq_one_letter_code
_entity_poly.pdbx_strand_id
1 'polypeptide(L)'
;MLLLELKILTLNIWGIPLVSSDRAPRIEAICKELRSSDYDIVSLQEVWSQQDSEKLQQGTANVLPHAHYFHSGVMGAGLLVLSRYPILGTLFHAWSVNGYFHRIQHADWFGGKGVGLCRILFGDHIVHLYNAHLHAEYDNDNDEYKTHRVIQAFDTAQFIEATRGNSVLQILAGDLNTQPQDISYKVLLYTSKMKDSCASDTIRTNECGRNSYTSPRLLEKNPLGIRIDHIFVRGADHINAEIVEYTLPFPERVPGQKFSFSDHEAVLAKLRLSVLPANGASAVATATAAVDVEQVACKVNGEGLRELGGAGDAPLEDVCLSVAQPLPAARTAALNEALALCDASLLQLNTDRLLYYSAATVLFVLLVLLVEFAAPVGLRTIYLLLKFIVFGVILFCIFMASIWNYMERNGVLQGKKGDGGDAAACPEV
;
A
#
# COMPACT_ATOMS: atom_id res chain seq x y z
N MET A 1 -31.34 14.28 -9.43
CA MET A 1 -30.62 13.79 -8.23
C MET A 1 -30.27 12.35 -8.50
N LEU A 2 -29.01 12.06 -8.92
CA LEU A 2 -28.57 10.71 -9.25
C LEU A 2 -28.09 10.08 -7.94
N LEU A 3 -28.79 9.07 -7.42
CA LEU A 3 -28.34 8.26 -6.30
C LEU A 3 -27.85 6.94 -6.86
N LEU A 4 -26.53 6.77 -6.91
CA LEU A 4 -25.89 5.53 -7.30
C LEU A 4 -25.14 4.98 -6.09
N GLU A 5 -25.33 3.70 -5.81
CA GLU A 5 -24.58 2.98 -4.77
C GLU A 5 -23.52 2.09 -5.43
N LEU A 6 -22.35 2.00 -4.83
CA LEU A 6 -21.22 1.23 -5.32
C LEU A 6 -20.56 0.50 -4.15
N LYS A 7 -20.39 -0.83 -4.28
CA LYS A 7 -19.76 -1.71 -3.30
C LYS A 7 -18.37 -2.12 -3.79
N ILE A 8 -17.34 -1.69 -3.06
CA ILE A 8 -15.93 -1.96 -3.38
C ILE A 8 -15.37 -2.88 -2.32
N LEU A 9 -14.80 -4.01 -2.74
CA LEU A 9 -14.04 -4.91 -1.89
C LEU A 9 -12.55 -4.81 -2.21
N THR A 10 -11.68 -4.86 -1.19
CA THR A 10 -10.25 -5.14 -1.36
C THR A 10 -9.83 -6.30 -0.46
N LEU A 11 -8.89 -7.13 -0.96
CA LEU A 11 -8.33 -8.25 -0.23
C LEU A 11 -6.94 -8.61 -0.77
N ASN A 12 -5.94 -8.60 0.09
CA ASN A 12 -4.71 -9.34 -0.14
C ASN A 12 -5.00 -10.84 0.06
N ILE A 13 -4.84 -11.65 -0.99
CA ILE A 13 -5.21 -13.07 -0.96
C ILE A 13 -4.10 -13.99 -0.46
N TRP A 14 -2.92 -13.46 -0.16
CA TRP A 14 -1.74 -14.24 0.24
C TRP A 14 -1.49 -15.43 -0.68
N GLY A 15 -1.32 -15.13 -1.96
CA GLY A 15 -1.25 -16.15 -3.03
C GLY A 15 0.17 -16.58 -3.42
N ILE A 16 1.17 -16.47 -2.53
CA ILE A 16 2.57 -16.80 -2.85
C ILE A 16 2.72 -18.31 -3.02
N PRO A 17 3.10 -18.80 -4.23
CA PRO A 17 3.34 -20.21 -4.45
C PRO A 17 4.39 -20.78 -3.50
N LEU A 18 4.18 -22.00 -3.02
CA LEU A 18 5.06 -22.77 -2.11
C LEU A 18 5.22 -22.20 -0.69
N VAL A 19 4.87 -20.95 -0.46
CA VAL A 19 4.99 -20.27 0.85
C VAL A 19 3.66 -20.23 1.58
N SER A 20 2.60 -19.80 0.90
CA SER A 20 1.28 -19.60 1.51
C SER A 20 0.60 -20.91 1.86
N SER A 21 0.22 -21.06 3.12
CA SER A 21 -0.51 -22.24 3.61
C SER A 21 -1.92 -22.30 3.01
N ASP A 22 -2.45 -23.49 2.80
CA ASP A 22 -3.83 -23.74 2.34
C ASP A 22 -4.23 -22.96 1.07
N ARG A 23 -3.26 -22.56 0.22
CA ARG A 23 -3.49 -21.65 -0.91
C ARG A 23 -4.64 -22.09 -1.82
N ALA A 24 -4.62 -23.31 -2.34
CA ALA A 24 -5.63 -23.77 -3.29
C ALA A 24 -7.05 -23.82 -2.70
N PRO A 25 -7.31 -24.36 -1.49
CA PRO A 25 -8.63 -24.31 -0.88
C PRO A 25 -9.06 -22.90 -0.46
N ARG A 26 -8.12 -21.99 -0.11
CA ARG A 26 -8.45 -20.58 0.15
C ARG A 26 -8.91 -19.85 -1.11
N ILE A 27 -8.22 -20.02 -2.24
CA ILE A 27 -8.63 -19.46 -3.54
C ILE A 27 -10.03 -19.94 -3.94
N GLU A 28 -10.34 -21.23 -3.74
CA GLU A 28 -11.68 -21.77 -4.00
C GLU A 28 -12.74 -21.14 -3.11
N ALA A 29 -12.44 -20.97 -1.83
CA ALA A 29 -13.34 -20.34 -0.87
C ALA A 29 -13.57 -18.86 -1.21
N ILE A 30 -12.52 -18.11 -1.59
CA ILE A 30 -12.62 -16.73 -2.06
C ILE A 30 -13.51 -16.64 -3.31
N CYS A 31 -13.31 -17.51 -4.32
CA CYS A 31 -14.17 -17.56 -5.49
C CYS A 31 -15.64 -17.78 -5.11
N LYS A 32 -15.91 -18.70 -4.17
CA LYS A 32 -17.27 -18.99 -3.70
C LYS A 32 -17.88 -17.78 -3.01
N GLU A 33 -17.14 -17.11 -2.14
CA GLU A 33 -17.59 -15.94 -1.41
C GLU A 33 -17.89 -14.77 -2.37
N LEU A 34 -17.00 -14.50 -3.31
CA LEU A 34 -17.21 -13.46 -4.33
C LEU A 34 -18.42 -13.73 -5.22
N ARG A 35 -18.75 -15.00 -5.52
CA ARG A 35 -19.94 -15.35 -6.30
C ARG A 35 -21.25 -15.21 -5.55
N SER A 36 -21.23 -15.43 -4.23
CA SER A 36 -22.43 -15.43 -3.40
C SER A 36 -22.79 -14.02 -2.93
N SER A 37 -21.90 -13.06 -3.08
CA SER A 37 -22.04 -11.70 -2.58
C SER A 37 -22.29 -10.70 -3.71
N ASP A 38 -22.80 -9.53 -3.35
CA ASP A 38 -23.22 -8.48 -4.29
C ASP A 38 -22.17 -7.36 -4.32
N TYR A 39 -20.93 -7.70 -4.75
CA TYR A 39 -19.88 -6.71 -4.96
C TYR A 39 -19.92 -6.16 -6.38
N ASP A 40 -19.56 -4.87 -6.53
CA ASP A 40 -19.50 -4.19 -7.82
C ASP A 40 -18.10 -4.19 -8.40
N ILE A 41 -17.10 -3.92 -7.53
CA ILE A 41 -15.68 -3.88 -7.88
C ILE A 41 -14.89 -4.60 -6.79
N VAL A 42 -13.97 -5.47 -7.21
CA VAL A 42 -13.07 -6.21 -6.32
C VAL A 42 -11.62 -5.95 -6.71
N SER A 43 -10.82 -5.49 -5.75
CA SER A 43 -9.39 -5.22 -5.86
C SER A 43 -8.61 -6.27 -5.09
N LEU A 44 -7.85 -7.12 -5.77
CA LEU A 44 -7.10 -8.20 -5.16
C LEU A 44 -5.60 -7.96 -5.28
N GLN A 45 -4.87 -8.27 -4.20
CA GLN A 45 -3.42 -8.21 -4.12
C GLN A 45 -2.86 -9.61 -3.87
N GLU A 46 -1.57 -9.79 -4.12
CA GLU A 46 -0.86 -11.07 -4.02
C GLU A 46 -1.41 -12.21 -4.87
N VAL A 47 -1.93 -11.89 -6.03
CA VAL A 47 -2.30 -12.87 -7.04
C VAL A 47 -1.05 -13.22 -7.86
N TRP A 48 -0.12 -13.99 -7.28
CA TRP A 48 1.19 -14.26 -7.88
C TRP A 48 1.20 -15.43 -8.88
N SER A 49 0.13 -16.21 -8.96
CA SER A 49 0.01 -17.34 -9.87
C SER A 49 -0.98 -17.03 -10.99
N GLN A 50 -0.58 -17.26 -12.24
CA GLN A 50 -1.48 -17.15 -13.38
C GLN A 50 -2.69 -18.08 -13.23
N GLN A 51 -2.48 -19.30 -12.72
CA GLN A 51 -3.57 -20.27 -12.49
C GLN A 51 -4.59 -19.72 -11.48
N ASP A 52 -4.14 -19.06 -10.40
CA ASP A 52 -5.04 -18.46 -9.41
C ASP A 52 -5.80 -17.29 -10.02
N SER A 53 -5.12 -16.46 -10.81
CA SER A 53 -5.74 -15.36 -11.54
C SER A 53 -6.84 -15.86 -12.47
N GLU A 54 -6.55 -16.88 -13.29
CA GLU A 54 -7.52 -17.50 -14.21
C GLU A 54 -8.69 -18.14 -13.45
N LYS A 55 -8.41 -18.83 -12.35
CA LYS A 55 -9.43 -19.45 -11.50
C LYS A 55 -10.37 -18.41 -10.87
N LEU A 56 -9.83 -17.31 -10.36
CA LEU A 56 -10.61 -16.20 -9.80
C LEU A 56 -11.49 -15.56 -10.88
N GLN A 57 -10.93 -15.25 -12.06
CA GLN A 57 -11.66 -14.66 -13.18
C GLN A 57 -12.79 -15.58 -13.67
N GLN A 58 -12.48 -16.83 -14.00
CA GLN A 58 -13.46 -17.80 -14.49
C GLN A 58 -14.50 -18.14 -13.42
N GLY A 59 -14.05 -18.31 -12.16
CA GLY A 59 -14.89 -18.66 -11.05
C GLY A 59 -15.91 -17.58 -10.67
N THR A 60 -15.69 -16.31 -11.03
CA THR A 60 -16.57 -15.18 -10.69
C THR A 60 -17.24 -14.56 -11.92
N ALA A 61 -16.98 -15.04 -13.13
CA ALA A 61 -17.41 -14.42 -14.38
C ALA A 61 -18.91 -14.20 -14.53
N ASN A 62 -19.74 -14.98 -13.82
CA ASN A 62 -21.21 -14.82 -13.83
C ASN A 62 -21.70 -13.60 -13.04
N VAL A 63 -20.91 -13.05 -12.12
CA VAL A 63 -21.27 -11.89 -11.28
C VAL A 63 -20.32 -10.71 -11.49
N LEU A 64 -19.06 -10.97 -11.85
CA LEU A 64 -18.00 -10.01 -12.11
C LEU A 64 -17.35 -10.34 -13.48
N PRO A 65 -18.06 -10.09 -14.60
CA PRO A 65 -17.66 -10.56 -15.93
C PRO A 65 -16.44 -9.84 -16.51
N HIS A 66 -16.03 -8.70 -15.95
CA HIS A 66 -14.91 -7.92 -16.43
C HIS A 66 -13.73 -8.05 -15.46
N ALA A 67 -12.56 -8.39 -16.00
CA ALA A 67 -11.37 -8.59 -15.19
C ALA A 67 -10.13 -8.00 -15.87
N HIS A 68 -9.16 -7.58 -15.07
CA HIS A 68 -7.85 -7.18 -15.56
C HIS A 68 -6.75 -7.56 -14.54
N TYR A 69 -5.75 -8.31 -15.01
CA TYR A 69 -4.54 -8.63 -14.27
C TYR A 69 -3.39 -7.74 -14.76
N PHE A 70 -2.66 -7.10 -13.85
CA PHE A 70 -1.53 -6.24 -14.18
C PHE A 70 -0.24 -7.06 -14.26
N HIS A 71 0.32 -7.17 -15.47
CA HIS A 71 1.59 -7.83 -15.72
C HIS A 71 2.75 -6.86 -15.48
N SER A 72 3.76 -7.29 -14.70
CA SER A 72 4.99 -6.55 -14.44
C SER A 72 6.06 -7.48 -13.87
N GLY A 73 7.33 -7.02 -13.84
CA GLY A 73 8.45 -7.76 -13.25
C GLY A 73 8.61 -9.17 -13.78
N VAL A 74 9.18 -10.04 -12.95
CA VAL A 74 9.39 -11.46 -13.28
C VAL A 74 8.16 -12.31 -12.92
N MET A 75 7.49 -11.96 -11.80
CA MET A 75 6.36 -12.74 -11.26
C MET A 75 4.98 -12.11 -11.54
N GLY A 76 4.94 -10.92 -12.14
CA GLY A 76 3.74 -10.11 -12.26
C GLY A 76 3.59 -9.13 -11.10
N ALA A 77 2.72 -8.12 -11.24
CA ALA A 77 2.48 -7.14 -10.19
C ALA A 77 1.69 -7.70 -8.99
N GLY A 78 1.14 -8.91 -9.12
CA GLY A 78 0.29 -9.52 -8.12
C GLY A 78 -1.09 -8.84 -7.97
N LEU A 79 -1.48 -7.97 -8.90
CA LEU A 79 -2.70 -7.17 -8.82
C LEU A 79 -3.74 -7.67 -9.82
N LEU A 80 -4.94 -7.99 -9.32
CA LEU A 80 -6.11 -8.37 -10.13
C LEU A 80 -7.30 -7.50 -9.75
N VAL A 81 -8.00 -6.99 -10.75
CA VAL A 81 -9.27 -6.29 -10.60
C VAL A 81 -10.37 -7.12 -11.25
N LEU A 82 -11.48 -7.31 -10.53
CA LEU A 82 -12.71 -7.90 -11.03
C LEU A 82 -13.82 -6.84 -10.94
N SER A 83 -14.67 -6.75 -11.94
CA SER A 83 -15.72 -5.73 -11.99
C SER A 83 -17.01 -6.28 -12.60
N ARG A 84 -18.14 -5.86 -12.02
CA ARG A 84 -19.48 -6.06 -12.62
C ARG A 84 -19.65 -5.21 -13.86
N TYR A 85 -18.95 -4.09 -13.93
CA TYR A 85 -19.08 -3.07 -14.97
C TYR A 85 -17.92 -3.13 -15.95
N PRO A 86 -18.13 -2.73 -17.23
CA PRO A 86 -17.08 -2.76 -18.25
C PRO A 86 -15.83 -1.97 -17.84
N ILE A 87 -14.67 -2.58 -18.04
CA ILE A 87 -13.36 -1.93 -17.92
C ILE A 87 -13.01 -1.36 -19.30
N LEU A 88 -13.03 -0.05 -19.46
CA LEU A 88 -12.81 0.66 -20.74
C LEU A 88 -11.32 0.83 -21.10
N GLY A 89 -10.45 0.76 -20.10
CA GLY A 89 -9.01 0.92 -20.29
C GLY A 89 -8.25 0.78 -18.99
N THR A 90 -6.99 0.45 -19.12
CA THR A 90 -6.10 0.21 -17.99
C THR A 90 -4.77 0.91 -18.19
N LEU A 91 -4.13 1.33 -17.10
CA LEU A 91 -2.78 1.85 -17.05
C LEU A 91 -2.05 1.22 -15.86
N PHE A 92 -0.76 1.03 -15.99
CA PHE A 92 0.10 0.57 -14.89
C PHE A 92 1.29 1.51 -14.75
N HIS A 93 1.52 1.98 -13.54
CA HIS A 93 2.67 2.79 -13.18
C HIS A 93 3.58 1.99 -12.24
N ALA A 94 4.71 1.53 -12.75
CA ALA A 94 5.74 0.87 -11.95
C ALA A 94 6.48 1.93 -11.11
N TRP A 95 6.65 1.66 -9.82
CA TRP A 95 7.38 2.58 -8.94
C TRP A 95 8.87 2.60 -9.23
N SER A 96 9.50 3.72 -8.95
CA SER A 96 10.95 3.93 -9.16
C SER A 96 11.83 3.11 -8.22
N VAL A 97 11.28 2.67 -7.07
CA VAL A 97 11.94 1.80 -6.08
C VAL A 97 11.01 0.64 -5.71
N ASN A 98 11.54 -0.59 -5.64
CA ASN A 98 10.76 -1.81 -5.41
C ASN A 98 11.43 -2.82 -4.47
N GLY A 99 12.17 -2.34 -3.48
CA GLY A 99 12.96 -3.19 -2.59
C GLY A 99 14.31 -3.58 -3.17
N TYR A 100 15.04 -4.42 -2.46
CA TYR A 100 16.42 -4.75 -2.79
C TYR A 100 16.51 -6.12 -3.47
N PHE A 101 17.11 -6.19 -4.66
CA PHE A 101 17.24 -7.44 -5.42
C PHE A 101 18.05 -8.52 -4.67
N HIS A 102 19.01 -8.13 -3.83
CA HIS A 102 19.82 -9.05 -3.05
C HIS A 102 19.11 -9.63 -1.82
N ARG A 103 17.96 -9.05 -1.46
CA ARG A 103 17.04 -9.57 -0.43
C ARG A 103 16.05 -10.58 -1.06
N ILE A 104 16.59 -11.64 -1.64
CA ILE A 104 15.79 -12.65 -2.39
C ILE A 104 14.64 -13.21 -1.55
N GLN A 105 14.85 -13.34 -0.23
CA GLN A 105 13.84 -13.86 0.71
C GLN A 105 12.59 -12.97 0.84
N HIS A 106 12.69 -11.67 0.50
CA HIS A 106 11.57 -10.74 0.53
C HIS A 106 10.76 -10.75 -0.77
N ALA A 107 11.38 -11.15 -1.89
CA ALA A 107 10.79 -11.33 -3.21
C ALA A 107 10.17 -10.07 -3.89
N ASP A 108 9.92 -8.98 -3.18
CA ASP A 108 9.24 -7.77 -3.68
C ASP A 108 9.85 -7.21 -4.96
N TRP A 109 11.19 -7.16 -5.05
CA TRP A 109 11.87 -6.67 -6.23
C TRP A 109 11.49 -7.43 -7.51
N PHE A 110 11.27 -8.75 -7.40
CA PHE A 110 10.93 -9.60 -8.54
C PHE A 110 9.48 -9.42 -9.00
N GLY A 111 8.61 -8.89 -8.15
CA GLY A 111 7.22 -8.59 -8.46
C GLY A 111 7.03 -7.39 -9.39
N GLY A 112 8.01 -6.46 -9.44
CA GLY A 112 7.87 -5.23 -10.23
C GLY A 112 6.62 -4.47 -9.83
N LYS A 113 6.44 -4.25 -8.52
CA LYS A 113 5.25 -3.62 -7.94
C LYS A 113 5.01 -2.20 -8.49
N GLY A 114 3.78 -1.78 -8.44
CA GLY A 114 3.32 -0.48 -8.91
C GLY A 114 1.85 -0.26 -8.56
N VAL A 115 1.25 0.77 -9.14
CA VAL A 115 -0.18 1.04 -9.05
C VAL A 115 -0.86 0.81 -10.39
N GLY A 116 -1.91 0.00 -10.38
CA GLY A 116 -2.74 -0.32 -11.54
C GLY A 116 -4.03 0.49 -11.54
N LEU A 117 -4.33 1.20 -12.64
CA LEU A 117 -5.58 1.92 -12.87
C LEU A 117 -6.48 1.12 -13.80
N CYS A 118 -7.75 0.89 -13.38
CA CYS A 118 -8.84 0.48 -14.24
C CYS A 118 -9.84 1.64 -14.38
N ARG A 119 -10.15 2.03 -15.63
CA ARG A 119 -11.23 2.96 -15.96
C ARG A 119 -12.50 2.17 -16.17
N ILE A 120 -13.47 2.31 -15.29
CA ILE A 120 -14.68 1.49 -15.22
C ILE A 120 -15.88 2.33 -15.61
N LEU A 121 -16.74 1.80 -16.49
CA LEU A 121 -17.98 2.45 -16.92
C LEU A 121 -19.11 2.09 -15.94
N PHE A 122 -19.50 3.02 -15.09
CA PHE A 122 -20.57 2.88 -14.13
C PHE A 122 -21.78 3.73 -14.55
N GLY A 123 -22.79 3.10 -15.14
CA GLY A 123 -23.82 3.80 -15.88
C GLY A 123 -23.24 4.60 -17.03
N ASP A 124 -23.47 5.91 -17.08
CA ASP A 124 -22.90 6.84 -18.07
C ASP A 124 -21.63 7.56 -17.56
N HIS A 125 -21.09 7.12 -16.40
CA HIS A 125 -19.99 7.78 -15.70
C HIS A 125 -18.74 6.95 -15.70
N ILE A 126 -17.58 7.61 -15.67
CA ILE A 126 -16.28 6.95 -15.52
C ILE A 126 -15.87 6.97 -14.04
N VAL A 127 -15.63 5.79 -13.50
CA VAL A 127 -15.02 5.57 -12.19
C VAL A 127 -13.60 5.06 -12.39
N HIS A 128 -12.64 5.63 -11.67
CA HIS A 128 -11.27 5.17 -11.66
C HIS A 128 -11.02 4.32 -10.41
N LEU A 129 -10.66 3.06 -10.60
CA LEU A 129 -10.13 2.20 -9.54
C LEU A 129 -8.62 2.09 -9.68
N TYR A 130 -7.91 2.44 -8.62
CA TYR A 130 -6.49 2.20 -8.45
C TYR A 130 -6.29 1.02 -7.50
N ASN A 131 -5.56 0.00 -7.96
CA ASN A 131 -5.15 -1.14 -7.14
C ASN A 131 -3.65 -1.01 -6.86
N ALA A 132 -3.25 -1.05 -5.60
CA ALA A 132 -1.86 -0.93 -5.17
C ALA A 132 -1.54 -1.91 -4.03
N HIS A 133 -0.28 -2.38 -4.03
CA HIS A 133 0.27 -3.17 -2.94
C HIS A 133 1.69 -2.66 -2.67
N LEU A 134 1.84 -1.76 -1.66
CA LEU A 134 3.11 -1.14 -1.31
C LEU A 134 4.09 -2.17 -0.73
N HIS A 135 5.34 -1.79 -0.58
CA HIS A 135 6.39 -2.66 -0.05
C HIS A 135 6.09 -3.05 1.41
N ALA A 136 6.20 -4.35 1.72
CA ALA A 136 5.98 -4.85 3.06
C ALA A 136 7.03 -4.33 4.06
N GLU A 137 6.64 -4.23 5.33
CA GLU A 137 7.53 -4.03 6.47
C GLU A 137 7.89 -5.38 7.06
N TYR A 138 9.15 -5.81 6.92
CA TYR A 138 9.62 -7.11 7.39
C TYR A 138 10.22 -7.06 8.80
N ASP A 139 10.65 -5.88 9.24
CA ASP A 139 11.23 -5.66 10.57
C ASP A 139 10.82 -4.28 11.08
N ASN A 140 9.90 -4.26 12.04
CA ASN A 140 9.39 -3.02 12.61
C ASN A 140 10.43 -2.27 13.46
N ASP A 141 11.45 -2.96 13.97
CA ASP A 141 12.51 -2.33 14.78
C ASP A 141 13.58 -1.67 13.90
N ASN A 142 13.76 -2.20 12.66
CA ASN A 142 14.68 -1.68 11.67
C ASN A 142 14.08 -1.77 10.27
N ASP A 143 13.16 -0.89 9.95
CA ASP A 143 12.45 -0.86 8.67
C ASP A 143 13.32 -0.32 7.54
N GLU A 144 14.06 -1.22 6.87
CA GLU A 144 14.92 -0.90 5.72
C GLU A 144 14.14 -0.30 4.54
N TYR A 145 12.82 -0.52 4.47
CA TYR A 145 11.97 -0.17 3.32
C TYR A 145 11.08 1.05 3.56
N LYS A 146 11.22 1.72 4.69
CA LYS A 146 10.43 2.91 5.02
C LYS A 146 10.51 3.98 3.92
N THR A 147 11.72 4.27 3.43
CA THR A 147 11.93 5.22 2.32
C THR A 147 11.27 4.74 1.03
N HIS A 148 11.33 3.44 0.71
CA HIS A 148 10.66 2.88 -0.46
C HIS A 148 9.15 3.08 -0.38
N ARG A 149 8.52 2.74 0.76
CA ARG A 149 7.07 2.95 0.95
C ARG A 149 6.65 4.41 0.83
N VAL A 150 7.46 5.32 1.37
CA VAL A 150 7.19 6.77 1.26
C VAL A 150 7.22 7.22 -0.21
N ILE A 151 8.24 6.82 -0.97
CA ILE A 151 8.34 7.14 -2.40
C ILE A 151 7.20 6.50 -3.19
N GLN A 152 6.88 5.23 -2.95
CA GLN A 152 5.76 4.53 -3.58
C GLN A 152 4.41 5.21 -3.28
N ALA A 153 4.21 5.66 -2.04
CA ALA A 153 3.02 6.40 -1.62
C ALA A 153 2.89 7.73 -2.36
N PHE A 154 3.99 8.47 -2.49
CA PHE A 154 4.03 9.73 -3.21
C PHE A 154 3.81 9.55 -4.72
N ASP A 155 4.52 8.60 -5.35
CA ASP A 155 4.34 8.25 -6.77
C ASP A 155 2.89 7.83 -7.07
N THR A 156 2.28 7.05 -6.16
CA THR A 156 0.87 6.66 -6.28
C THR A 156 -0.05 7.87 -6.22
N ALA A 157 0.18 8.80 -5.28
CA ALA A 157 -0.61 10.02 -5.16
C ALA A 157 -0.48 10.91 -6.41
N GLN A 158 0.74 11.08 -6.95
CA GLN A 158 0.96 11.81 -8.19
C GLN A 158 0.28 11.15 -9.39
N PHE A 159 0.35 9.82 -9.49
CA PHE A 159 -0.33 9.08 -10.56
C PHE A 159 -1.85 9.26 -10.48
N ILE A 160 -2.45 9.23 -9.28
CA ILE A 160 -3.87 9.49 -9.05
C ILE A 160 -4.24 10.92 -9.51
N GLU A 161 -3.42 11.92 -9.17
CA GLU A 161 -3.64 13.32 -9.60
C GLU A 161 -3.51 13.46 -11.12
N ALA A 162 -2.45 12.93 -11.72
CA ALA A 162 -2.18 13.05 -13.15
C ALA A 162 -3.24 12.34 -14.02
N THR A 163 -3.86 11.28 -13.50
CA THR A 163 -4.86 10.49 -14.22
C THR A 163 -6.31 10.84 -13.86
N ARG A 164 -6.55 11.90 -13.08
CA ARG A 164 -7.90 12.31 -12.64
C ARG A 164 -8.90 12.43 -13.80
N GLY A 165 -8.53 13.16 -14.83
CA GLY A 165 -9.34 13.34 -16.05
C GLY A 165 -10.79 13.74 -15.76
N ASN A 166 -11.73 13.10 -16.46
CA ASN A 166 -13.16 13.31 -16.34
C ASN A 166 -13.87 12.26 -15.45
N SER A 167 -13.12 11.56 -14.57
CA SER A 167 -13.75 10.61 -13.66
C SER A 167 -14.63 11.29 -12.63
N VAL A 168 -15.80 10.73 -12.38
CA VAL A 168 -16.72 11.21 -11.34
C VAL A 168 -16.31 10.75 -9.94
N LEU A 169 -15.56 9.65 -9.87
CA LEU A 169 -15.07 9.06 -8.64
C LEU A 169 -13.70 8.42 -8.88
N GLN A 170 -12.78 8.67 -7.97
CA GLN A 170 -11.50 7.97 -7.86
C GLN A 170 -11.49 7.14 -6.58
N ILE A 171 -11.06 5.89 -6.68
CA ILE A 171 -10.99 4.92 -5.58
C ILE A 171 -9.58 4.33 -5.60
N LEU A 172 -8.85 4.40 -4.50
CA LEU A 172 -7.64 3.62 -4.27
C LEU A 172 -7.97 2.52 -3.28
N ALA A 173 -7.80 1.27 -3.68
CA ALA A 173 -8.12 0.11 -2.85
C ALA A 173 -6.97 -0.91 -2.90
N GLY A 174 -6.43 -1.28 -1.74
CA GLY A 174 -5.35 -2.26 -1.68
C GLY A 174 -4.69 -2.38 -0.32
N ASP A 175 -3.70 -3.26 -0.29
CA ASP A 175 -2.75 -3.41 0.80
C ASP A 175 -1.66 -2.35 0.66
N LEU A 176 -1.77 -1.30 1.47
CA LEU A 176 -0.82 -0.18 1.41
C LEU A 176 0.36 -0.35 2.37
N ASN A 177 0.43 -1.47 3.09
CA ASN A 177 1.51 -1.78 4.04
C ASN A 177 1.88 -0.58 4.93
N THR A 178 0.88 0.22 5.31
CA THR A 178 1.06 1.45 6.09
C THR A 178 -0.15 1.68 6.99
N GLN A 179 0.09 2.10 8.20
CA GLN A 179 -0.94 2.41 9.20
C GLN A 179 -1.23 3.92 9.20
N PRO A 180 -2.37 4.38 9.75
CA PRO A 180 -2.77 5.80 9.74
C PRO A 180 -1.76 6.76 10.37
N GLN A 181 -0.92 6.29 11.31
CA GLN A 181 0.12 7.09 11.95
C GLN A 181 1.39 7.23 11.10
N ASP A 182 1.60 6.37 10.09
CA ASP A 182 2.82 6.30 9.30
C ASP A 182 2.96 7.48 8.35
N ILE A 183 4.20 7.83 8.04
CA ILE A 183 4.49 8.91 7.12
C ILE A 183 4.05 8.61 5.69
N SER A 184 4.17 7.36 5.21
CA SER A 184 3.71 6.93 3.89
C SER A 184 2.19 7.10 3.73
N TYR A 185 1.40 6.76 4.77
CA TYR A 185 -0.04 7.00 4.78
C TYR A 185 -0.38 8.50 4.67
N LYS A 186 0.29 9.34 5.48
CA LYS A 186 0.07 10.80 5.47
C LYS A 186 0.43 11.43 4.14
N VAL A 187 1.59 11.05 3.57
CA VAL A 187 2.05 11.53 2.25
C VAL A 187 1.03 11.16 1.17
N LEU A 188 0.58 9.90 1.14
CA LEU A 188 -0.40 9.43 0.18
C LEU A 188 -1.72 10.19 0.29
N LEU A 189 -2.29 10.24 1.50
CA LEU A 189 -3.61 10.85 1.74
C LEU A 189 -3.60 12.37 1.45
N TYR A 190 -2.57 13.06 1.93
CA TYR A 190 -2.50 14.52 1.81
C TYR A 190 -2.17 14.98 0.38
N THR A 191 -1.35 14.22 -0.34
CA THR A 191 -0.99 14.55 -1.72
C THR A 191 -2.12 14.21 -2.69
N SER A 192 -2.76 13.04 -2.56
CA SER A 192 -3.88 12.64 -3.43
C SER A 192 -5.18 13.36 -3.13
N LYS A 193 -5.30 14.05 -1.98
CA LYS A 193 -6.53 14.70 -1.51
C LYS A 193 -7.73 13.73 -1.41
N MET A 194 -7.45 12.44 -1.25
CA MET A 194 -8.48 11.42 -1.04
C MET A 194 -8.91 11.40 0.44
N LYS A 195 -10.06 10.78 0.70
CA LYS A 195 -10.56 10.52 2.05
C LYS A 195 -10.44 9.04 2.34
N ASP A 196 -10.01 8.68 3.55
CA ASP A 196 -10.10 7.30 4.04
C ASP A 196 -11.57 6.94 4.26
N SER A 197 -12.00 5.80 3.75
CA SER A 197 -13.36 5.31 3.95
C SER A 197 -13.59 4.77 5.37
N CYS A 198 -12.53 4.47 6.12
CA CYS A 198 -12.60 3.98 7.49
C CYS A 198 -12.65 5.14 8.49
N ALA A 199 -13.79 5.30 9.16
CA ALA A 199 -13.95 6.25 10.26
C ALA A 199 -13.66 5.63 11.64
N SER A 200 -13.41 4.31 11.73
CA SER A 200 -13.26 3.57 12.98
C SER A 200 -11.79 3.27 13.30
N ASP A 201 -11.37 3.62 14.50
CA ASP A 201 -10.04 3.29 15.02
C ASP A 201 -9.91 1.83 15.51
N THR A 202 -10.99 1.05 15.49
CA THR A 202 -11.02 -0.33 16.00
C THR A 202 -10.84 -1.39 14.90
N ILE A 203 -11.04 -1.04 13.64
CA ILE A 203 -10.90 -1.98 12.52
C ILE A 203 -9.43 -2.30 12.30
N ARG A 204 -9.14 -3.61 12.22
CA ARG A 204 -7.82 -4.17 11.92
C ARG A 204 -7.95 -5.16 10.78
N THR A 205 -6.96 -5.18 9.90
CA THR A 205 -7.03 -5.95 8.65
C THR A 205 -5.96 -7.02 8.53
N ASN A 206 -4.92 -6.94 9.34
CA ASN A 206 -3.82 -7.91 9.38
C ASN A 206 -3.35 -8.15 10.81
N GLU A 207 -2.64 -9.24 11.06
CA GLU A 207 -2.14 -9.67 12.38
C GLU A 207 -3.25 -9.81 13.44
N CYS A 208 -4.50 -9.99 13.02
CA CYS A 208 -5.63 -10.08 13.92
C CYS A 208 -5.61 -11.39 14.73
N GLY A 209 -5.87 -11.31 16.04
CA GLY A 209 -5.92 -12.51 16.91
C GLY A 209 -6.96 -13.55 16.53
N ARG A 210 -8.01 -13.13 15.82
CA ARG A 210 -9.03 -14.00 15.25
C ARG A 210 -8.57 -14.71 13.96
N ASN A 211 -7.51 -14.28 13.28
CA ASN A 211 -7.02 -14.87 12.04
C ASN A 211 -6.17 -16.13 12.32
N SER A 212 -6.39 -17.22 11.59
CA SER A 212 -5.72 -18.50 11.84
C SER A 212 -4.23 -18.51 11.48
N TYR A 213 -3.79 -17.55 10.70
CA TYR A 213 -2.42 -17.44 10.22
C TYR A 213 -1.57 -16.48 11.06
N THR A 214 -2.20 -15.72 11.97
CA THR A 214 -1.46 -14.84 12.89
C THR A 214 -0.69 -15.68 13.90
N SER A 215 0.63 -15.56 13.90
CA SER A 215 1.50 -16.28 14.81
C SER A 215 1.45 -15.69 16.23
N PRO A 216 1.71 -16.49 17.28
CA PRO A 216 1.79 -15.99 18.66
C PRO A 216 2.78 -14.81 18.82
N ARG A 217 3.90 -14.84 18.09
CA ARG A 217 4.91 -13.76 18.12
C ARG A 217 4.35 -12.44 17.60
N LEU A 218 3.53 -12.48 16.54
CA LEU A 218 2.88 -11.28 16.01
C LEU A 218 1.84 -10.74 16.99
N LEU A 219 1.08 -11.62 17.66
CA LEU A 219 0.11 -11.23 18.70
C LEU A 219 0.77 -10.61 19.93
N GLU A 220 1.96 -11.08 20.33
CA GLU A 220 2.74 -10.46 21.41
C GLU A 220 3.15 -9.02 21.03
N LYS A 221 3.52 -8.81 19.77
CA LYS A 221 3.96 -7.52 19.24
C LYS A 221 2.80 -6.56 18.97
N ASN A 222 1.74 -7.05 18.33
CA ASN A 222 0.54 -6.30 17.97
C ASN A 222 -0.72 -7.00 18.51
N PRO A 223 -1.04 -6.88 19.83
CA PRO A 223 -2.15 -7.62 20.43
C PRO A 223 -3.53 -7.32 19.81
N LEU A 224 -3.70 -6.16 19.23
CA LEU A 224 -4.94 -5.74 18.58
C LEU A 224 -4.93 -6.01 17.06
N GLY A 225 -3.78 -6.36 16.46
CA GLY A 225 -3.57 -6.36 15.01
C GLY A 225 -3.32 -4.95 14.45
N ILE A 226 -3.10 -4.86 13.15
CA ILE A 226 -2.79 -3.63 12.41
C ILE A 226 -3.79 -3.38 11.29
N ARG A 227 -3.91 -2.12 10.83
CA ARG A 227 -4.73 -1.75 9.67
C ARG A 227 -3.84 -1.25 8.55
N ILE A 228 -3.65 -2.08 7.52
CA ILE A 228 -2.77 -1.82 6.37
C ILE A 228 -3.50 -1.94 5.03
N ASP A 229 -4.70 -2.52 5.02
CA ASP A 229 -5.58 -2.56 3.87
C ASP A 229 -6.56 -1.39 3.93
N HIS A 230 -6.63 -0.62 2.86
CA HIS A 230 -7.36 0.64 2.82
C HIS A 230 -8.22 0.77 1.56
N ILE A 231 -9.32 1.53 1.68
CA ILE A 231 -10.08 2.05 0.57
C ILE A 231 -10.17 3.57 0.75
N PHE A 232 -9.50 4.31 -0.14
CA PHE A 232 -9.56 5.77 -0.19
C PHE A 232 -10.41 6.22 -1.36
N VAL A 233 -11.14 7.31 -1.18
CA VAL A 233 -12.10 7.80 -2.18
C VAL A 233 -12.01 9.30 -2.36
N ARG A 234 -12.27 9.76 -3.60
CA ARG A 234 -12.42 11.17 -3.93
C ARG A 234 -13.44 11.34 -5.06
N GLY A 235 -14.52 12.06 -4.77
CA GLY A 235 -15.48 12.50 -5.80
C GLY A 235 -14.91 13.64 -6.66
N ALA A 236 -15.48 13.81 -7.85
CA ALA A 236 -15.29 15.05 -8.61
C ALA A 236 -15.94 16.23 -7.85
N ASP A 237 -15.56 17.48 -8.18
CA ASP A 237 -15.97 18.67 -7.44
C ASP A 237 -17.51 18.85 -7.32
N HIS A 238 -18.26 18.29 -8.27
CA HIS A 238 -19.73 18.31 -8.29
C HIS A 238 -20.36 17.01 -7.76
N ILE A 239 -19.56 16.08 -7.25
CA ILE A 239 -20.02 14.77 -6.75
C ILE A 239 -19.70 14.64 -5.26
N ASN A 240 -20.73 14.40 -4.46
CA ASN A 240 -20.54 13.94 -3.10
C ASN A 240 -20.45 12.41 -3.09
N ALA A 241 -19.33 11.87 -2.56
CA ALA A 241 -19.14 10.46 -2.32
C ALA A 241 -19.27 10.20 -0.80
N GLU A 242 -20.46 9.81 -0.39
CA GLU A 242 -20.78 9.46 1.01
C GLU A 242 -20.38 8.00 1.27
N ILE A 243 -19.72 7.76 2.39
CA ILE A 243 -19.40 6.40 2.86
C ILE A 243 -20.58 5.93 3.70
N VAL A 244 -21.35 4.97 3.16
CA VAL A 244 -22.56 4.43 3.82
C VAL A 244 -22.19 3.30 4.78
N GLU A 245 -21.18 2.52 4.44
CA GLU A 245 -20.77 1.35 5.21
C GLU A 245 -19.28 1.08 5.00
N TYR A 246 -18.60 0.66 6.06
CA TYR A 246 -17.23 0.16 6.03
C TYR A 246 -17.12 -1.04 6.97
N THR A 247 -16.89 -2.23 6.42
CA THR A 247 -16.92 -3.49 7.18
C THR A 247 -15.88 -4.49 6.73
N LEU A 248 -15.72 -5.55 7.51
CA LEU A 248 -14.94 -6.74 7.17
C LEU A 248 -15.94 -7.87 6.84
N PRO A 249 -16.32 -8.04 5.56
CA PRO A 249 -17.49 -8.82 5.20
C PRO A 249 -17.30 -10.33 5.24
N PHE A 250 -16.05 -10.82 5.21
CA PHE A 250 -15.79 -12.25 5.20
C PHE A 250 -15.90 -12.86 6.60
N PRO A 251 -16.39 -14.09 6.74
CA PRO A 251 -16.34 -14.83 8.01
C PRO A 251 -14.90 -15.01 8.49
N GLU A 252 -14.69 -15.11 9.81
CA GLU A 252 -13.35 -15.33 10.41
C GLU A 252 -12.66 -16.58 9.88
N ARG A 253 -13.43 -17.60 9.49
CA ARG A 253 -12.97 -18.86 8.93
C ARG A 253 -13.75 -19.20 7.67
N VAL A 254 -13.07 -19.88 6.77
CA VAL A 254 -13.75 -20.52 5.64
C VAL A 254 -14.79 -21.50 6.18
N PRO A 255 -16.06 -21.42 5.73
CA PRO A 255 -17.13 -22.28 6.23
C PRO A 255 -16.78 -23.76 6.18
N GLY A 256 -16.83 -24.44 7.35
CA GLY A 256 -16.47 -25.84 7.51
C GLY A 256 -14.95 -26.12 7.60
N GLN A 257 -14.10 -25.08 7.63
CA GLN A 257 -12.65 -25.20 7.74
C GLN A 257 -12.13 -24.58 9.05
N LYS A 258 -10.88 -24.93 9.39
CA LYS A 258 -10.17 -24.36 10.56
C LYS A 258 -9.31 -23.14 10.20
N PHE A 259 -9.20 -22.81 8.93
CA PHE A 259 -8.35 -21.72 8.43
C PHE A 259 -9.17 -20.53 7.89
N SER A 260 -8.55 -19.36 7.90
CA SER A 260 -9.10 -18.12 7.38
C SER A 260 -8.96 -18.02 5.85
N PHE A 261 -9.66 -17.08 5.22
CA PHE A 261 -9.58 -16.86 3.75
C PHE A 261 -8.21 -16.35 3.29
N SER A 262 -7.53 -15.59 4.12
CA SER A 262 -6.19 -15.04 3.93
C SER A 262 -5.57 -14.80 5.31
N ASP A 263 -4.31 -14.37 5.38
CA ASP A 263 -3.71 -13.75 6.57
C ASP A 263 -4.15 -12.28 6.74
N HIS A 264 -4.77 -11.71 5.70
CA HIS A 264 -5.48 -10.44 5.75
C HIS A 264 -7.00 -10.63 5.85
N GLU A 265 -7.68 -9.58 6.34
CA GLU A 265 -9.15 -9.49 6.32
C GLU A 265 -9.61 -8.76 5.07
N ALA A 266 -10.68 -9.24 4.44
CA ALA A 266 -11.33 -8.52 3.35
C ALA A 266 -11.97 -7.22 3.87
N VAL A 267 -11.83 -6.14 3.13
CA VAL A 267 -12.39 -4.82 3.46
C VAL A 267 -13.44 -4.43 2.44
N LEU A 268 -14.62 -4.04 2.90
CA LEU A 268 -15.72 -3.54 2.09
C LEU A 268 -16.00 -2.07 2.41
N ALA A 269 -16.09 -1.23 1.38
CA ALA A 269 -16.71 0.08 1.46
C ALA A 269 -17.94 0.14 0.55
N LYS A 270 -19.07 0.61 1.10
CA LYS A 270 -20.27 0.95 0.35
C LYS A 270 -20.37 2.46 0.23
N LEU A 271 -20.36 2.95 -0.99
CA LEU A 271 -20.43 4.37 -1.32
C LEU A 271 -21.81 4.73 -1.89
N ARG A 272 -22.27 5.93 -1.57
CA ARG A 272 -23.43 6.57 -2.20
C ARG A 272 -22.98 7.84 -2.90
N LEU A 273 -23.21 7.91 -4.21
CA LEU A 273 -22.86 9.08 -5.03
C LEU A 273 -24.09 9.96 -5.24
N SER A 274 -23.94 11.24 -5.00
CA SER A 274 -24.96 12.24 -5.26
C SER A 274 -24.36 13.48 -5.91
N VAL A 275 -25.13 14.14 -6.79
CA VAL A 275 -24.72 15.40 -7.41
C VAL A 275 -24.94 16.54 -6.42
N LEU A 276 -23.90 17.31 -6.16
CA LEU A 276 -24.01 18.53 -5.35
C LEU A 276 -24.83 19.58 -6.09
N PRO A 277 -25.75 20.31 -5.39
CA PRO A 277 -26.48 21.40 -6.00
C PRO A 277 -25.50 22.50 -6.46
N ALA A 278 -25.78 23.10 -7.63
CA ALA A 278 -24.89 24.09 -8.26
C ALA A 278 -24.56 25.32 -7.36
N ASN A 279 -25.35 25.58 -6.32
CA ASN A 279 -25.15 26.68 -5.37
C ASN A 279 -24.32 26.27 -4.12
N GLY A 280 -23.95 24.99 -3.99
CA GLY A 280 -23.23 24.47 -2.82
C GLY A 280 -21.69 24.62 -2.90
N ALA A 281 -21.14 24.78 -4.10
CA ALA A 281 -19.70 24.90 -4.28
C ALA A 281 -19.08 26.16 -3.61
N SER A 282 -19.88 27.25 -3.45
CA SER A 282 -19.42 28.48 -2.77
C SER A 282 -19.58 28.44 -1.24
N ALA A 283 -20.49 27.61 -0.70
CA ALA A 283 -20.76 27.58 0.74
C ALA A 283 -19.74 26.71 1.52
N VAL A 284 -19.15 25.72 0.87
CA VAL A 284 -18.10 24.87 1.50
C VAL A 284 -16.76 25.60 1.57
N ALA A 285 -16.46 26.46 0.60
CA ALA A 285 -15.24 27.26 0.60
C ALA A 285 -15.27 28.40 1.64
N THR A 286 -16.45 28.88 2.06
CA THR A 286 -16.59 29.97 3.03
C THR A 286 -16.76 29.49 4.48
N ALA A 287 -17.15 28.24 4.71
CA ALA A 287 -17.26 27.68 6.07
C ALA A 287 -15.92 27.25 6.69
N THR A 288 -14.85 27.16 5.89
CA THR A 288 -13.51 26.82 6.36
C THR A 288 -12.65 28.02 6.80
N ALA A 289 -13.17 29.25 6.67
CA ALA A 289 -12.43 30.48 6.99
C ALA A 289 -12.72 31.07 8.39
N ALA A 290 -13.57 30.46 9.20
CA ALA A 290 -13.96 31.01 10.50
C ALA A 290 -14.11 29.94 11.59
N VAL A 291 -13.02 29.25 11.93
CA VAL A 291 -12.89 28.60 13.25
C VAL A 291 -11.53 29.01 13.82
N ASP A 292 -11.56 29.96 14.75
CA ASP A 292 -10.42 30.41 15.53
C ASP A 292 -9.81 29.26 16.33
N VAL A 293 -8.52 28.99 16.08
CA VAL A 293 -7.72 27.88 16.63
C VAL A 293 -7.23 28.16 18.06
N GLU A 294 -7.73 29.18 18.78
CA GLU A 294 -7.21 29.55 20.09
C GLU A 294 -7.85 28.88 21.31
N GLN A 295 -8.84 27.98 21.16
CA GLN A 295 -9.55 27.43 22.34
C GLN A 295 -9.39 25.92 22.62
N VAL A 296 -8.53 25.17 21.94
CA VAL A 296 -8.36 23.73 22.20
C VAL A 296 -7.04 23.35 22.91
N ALA A 297 -6.18 24.32 23.21
CA ALA A 297 -4.87 24.05 23.82
C ALA A 297 -4.82 24.30 25.35
N CYS A 298 -5.92 24.15 26.10
CA CYS A 298 -5.84 24.22 27.55
C CYS A 298 -6.96 23.41 28.23
N LYS A 299 -6.69 22.14 28.56
CA LYS A 299 -7.21 21.43 29.74
C LYS A 299 -6.85 19.93 29.69
N VAL A 300 -5.62 19.62 30.01
CA VAL A 300 -5.26 18.35 30.65
C VAL A 300 -4.34 18.68 31.80
N ASN A 301 -4.90 18.90 32.97
CA ASN A 301 -4.27 18.68 34.25
C ASN A 301 -5.34 18.65 35.37
N GLY A 302 -5.45 17.51 35.97
CA GLY A 302 -5.68 17.38 37.41
C GLY A 302 -7.11 17.37 37.94
N GLU A 303 -7.45 16.20 38.51
CA GLU A 303 -8.28 15.99 39.74
C GLU A 303 -9.82 15.89 39.65
N GLY A 304 -10.31 14.78 40.17
CA GLY A 304 -11.53 14.75 40.98
C GLY A 304 -12.70 13.94 40.46
N LEU A 305 -12.77 12.64 40.83
CA LEU A 305 -14.02 11.89 40.89
C LEU A 305 -15.08 12.64 41.70
N ARG A 306 -16.32 12.73 41.20
CA ARG A 306 -17.55 12.64 41.97
C ARG A 306 -18.71 12.16 41.10
N GLU A 307 -19.34 11.09 41.56
CA GLU A 307 -20.61 10.56 41.11
C GLU A 307 -21.73 11.60 41.18
N LEU A 308 -22.64 11.60 40.23
CA LEU A 308 -24.07 11.86 40.45
C LEU A 308 -24.86 11.30 39.29
N GLY A 309 -25.79 10.43 39.58
CA GLY A 309 -26.73 9.82 38.66
C GLY A 309 -27.85 10.76 38.20
N GLY A 310 -28.50 10.38 37.12
CA GLY A 310 -29.75 11.02 36.64
C GLY A 310 -30.03 10.67 35.20
N ALA A 311 -31.07 9.88 35.01
CA ALA A 311 -31.59 9.44 33.73
C ALA A 311 -32.07 10.58 32.83
N GLY A 312 -31.92 10.42 31.54
CA GLY A 312 -32.50 11.25 30.52
C GLY A 312 -32.14 10.74 29.12
N ASP A 313 -33.03 9.97 28.52
CA ASP A 313 -32.94 9.56 27.11
C ASP A 313 -32.95 10.82 26.22
N ALA A 314 -31.85 11.09 25.54
CA ALA A 314 -31.80 11.96 24.39
C ALA A 314 -31.23 11.14 23.20
N PRO A 315 -31.82 11.28 21.98
CA PRO A 315 -31.35 10.51 20.83
C PRO A 315 -29.92 10.94 20.48
N LEU A 316 -29.06 9.95 20.24
CA LEU A 316 -27.73 10.14 19.66
C LEU A 316 -27.90 10.76 18.28
N GLU A 317 -27.73 12.06 18.19
CA GLU A 317 -27.50 12.73 16.91
C GLU A 317 -26.19 12.18 16.32
N ASP A 318 -26.28 11.63 15.14
CA ASP A 318 -25.16 11.21 14.30
C ASP A 318 -24.17 12.37 14.14
N VAL A 319 -23.12 12.39 14.94
CA VAL A 319 -21.97 13.25 14.70
C VAL A 319 -21.19 12.63 13.54
N CYS A 320 -21.61 12.99 12.33
CA CYS A 320 -20.85 12.76 11.12
C CYS A 320 -19.52 13.55 11.25
N LEU A 321 -18.48 12.90 11.78
CA LEU A 321 -17.12 13.41 11.76
C LEU A 321 -16.67 13.47 10.29
N SER A 322 -16.98 14.58 9.63
CA SER A 322 -16.32 14.95 8.38
C SER A 322 -14.83 15.07 8.70
N VAL A 323 -14.03 14.10 8.26
CA VAL A 323 -12.56 14.21 8.30
C VAL A 323 -12.23 15.48 7.51
N ALA A 324 -11.94 16.57 8.21
CA ALA A 324 -11.55 17.83 7.60
C ALA A 324 -10.32 17.57 6.71
N GLN A 325 -10.30 18.18 5.53
CA GLN A 325 -9.11 18.09 4.67
C GLN A 325 -7.90 18.56 5.47
N PRO A 326 -6.77 17.83 5.41
CA PRO A 326 -5.60 18.21 6.19
C PRO A 326 -5.15 19.61 5.81
N LEU A 327 -4.89 20.40 6.81
CA LEU A 327 -4.37 21.76 6.67
C LEU A 327 -3.09 21.75 5.80
N PRO A 328 -2.85 22.78 4.97
CA PRO A 328 -1.63 22.90 4.16
C PRO A 328 -0.35 22.67 4.97
N ALA A 329 -0.33 23.10 6.24
CA ALA A 329 0.78 22.88 7.16
C ALA A 329 1.07 21.39 7.44
N ALA A 330 0.05 20.55 7.61
CA ALA A 330 0.23 19.11 7.87
C ALA A 330 0.79 18.39 6.63
N ARG A 331 0.34 18.76 5.43
CA ARG A 331 0.90 18.26 4.17
C ARG A 331 2.37 18.62 4.05
N THR A 332 2.70 19.92 4.25
CA THR A 332 4.09 20.40 4.17
C THR A 332 4.99 19.70 5.19
N ALA A 333 4.51 19.49 6.42
CA ALA A 333 5.26 18.76 7.45
C ALA A 333 5.53 17.30 7.02
N ALA A 334 4.52 16.60 6.48
CA ALA A 334 4.67 15.23 6.00
C ALA A 334 5.65 15.14 4.82
N LEU A 335 5.59 16.06 3.86
CA LEU A 335 6.52 16.11 2.73
C LEU A 335 7.95 16.41 3.18
N ASN A 336 8.14 17.32 4.14
CA ASN A 336 9.47 17.59 4.69
C ASN A 336 10.08 16.39 5.42
N GLU A 337 9.26 15.62 6.16
CA GLU A 337 9.70 14.36 6.78
C GLU A 337 10.07 13.32 5.72
N ALA A 338 9.28 13.21 4.65
CA ALA A 338 9.55 12.32 3.51
C ALA A 338 10.88 12.68 2.83
N LEU A 339 11.12 13.96 2.58
CA LEU A 339 12.39 14.48 2.02
C LEU A 339 13.59 14.14 2.91
N ALA A 340 13.47 14.30 4.23
CA ALA A 340 14.52 13.93 5.17
C ALA A 340 14.85 12.43 5.14
N LEU A 341 13.85 11.56 4.98
CA LEU A 341 14.05 10.11 4.79
C LEU A 341 14.78 9.81 3.48
N CYS A 342 14.43 10.48 2.38
CA CYS A 342 15.15 10.34 1.12
C CYS A 342 16.61 10.78 1.23
N ASP A 343 16.89 11.88 1.93
CA ASP A 343 18.26 12.36 2.16
C ASP A 343 19.09 11.38 3.00
N ALA A 344 18.51 10.83 4.05
CA ALA A 344 19.15 9.80 4.87
C ALA A 344 19.46 8.54 4.05
N SER A 345 18.53 8.10 3.19
CA SER A 345 18.74 6.96 2.30
C SER A 345 19.86 7.22 1.28
N LEU A 346 19.95 8.42 0.70
CA LEU A 346 21.03 8.79 -0.22
C LEU A 346 22.41 8.80 0.47
N LEU A 347 22.47 9.22 1.73
CA LEU A 347 23.70 9.15 2.53
C LEU A 347 24.09 7.70 2.81
N GLN A 348 23.13 6.85 3.17
CA GLN A 348 23.35 5.41 3.39
C GLN A 348 23.89 4.74 2.11
N LEU A 349 23.28 5.00 0.96
CA LEU A 349 23.74 4.47 -0.34
C LEU A 349 25.18 4.88 -0.67
N ASN A 350 25.61 6.08 -0.31
CA ASN A 350 27.03 6.48 -0.46
C ASN A 350 27.94 5.67 0.45
N THR A 351 27.55 5.42 1.69
CA THR A 351 28.30 4.59 2.65
C THR A 351 28.40 3.15 2.15
N ASP A 352 27.29 2.56 1.72
CA ASP A 352 27.23 1.21 1.19
C ASP A 352 28.12 1.05 -0.04
N ARG A 353 28.13 2.03 -0.94
CA ARG A 353 29.02 2.05 -2.10
C ARG A 353 30.50 1.95 -1.71
N LEU A 354 30.90 2.75 -0.72
CA LEU A 354 32.27 2.72 -0.22
C LEU A 354 32.63 1.38 0.44
N LEU A 355 31.70 0.82 1.23
CA LEU A 355 31.87 -0.49 1.86
C LEU A 355 32.04 -1.61 0.83
N TYR A 356 31.20 -1.65 -0.21
CA TYR A 356 31.32 -2.66 -1.26
C TYR A 356 32.61 -2.53 -2.07
N TYR A 357 33.06 -1.31 -2.42
CA TYR A 357 34.34 -1.12 -3.09
C TYR A 357 35.50 -1.51 -2.19
N SER A 358 35.45 -1.17 -0.90
CA SER A 358 36.49 -1.56 0.07
C SER A 358 36.56 -3.09 0.21
N ALA A 359 35.40 -3.75 0.33
CA ALA A 359 35.34 -5.21 0.39
C ALA A 359 35.90 -5.86 -0.89
N ALA A 360 35.52 -5.35 -2.07
CA ALA A 360 36.02 -5.83 -3.34
C ALA A 360 37.56 -5.69 -3.42
N THR A 361 38.10 -4.57 -2.95
CA THR A 361 39.56 -4.32 -2.93
C THR A 361 40.28 -5.30 -2.02
N VAL A 362 39.82 -5.51 -0.78
CA VAL A 362 40.37 -6.45 0.18
C VAL A 362 40.33 -7.89 -0.38
N LEU A 363 39.20 -8.29 -0.92
CA LEU A 363 39.02 -9.61 -1.53
C LEU A 363 39.90 -9.80 -2.77
N PHE A 364 40.11 -8.75 -3.56
CA PHE A 364 41.03 -8.79 -4.71
C PHE A 364 42.47 -9.02 -4.27
N VAL A 365 42.94 -8.29 -3.24
CA VAL A 365 44.28 -8.54 -2.67
C VAL A 365 44.40 -9.98 -2.14
N LEU A 366 43.38 -10.47 -1.44
CA LEU A 366 43.31 -11.87 -0.99
C LEU A 366 43.38 -12.83 -2.18
N LEU A 367 42.64 -12.58 -3.26
CA LEU A 367 42.67 -13.43 -4.45
C LEU A 367 44.06 -13.46 -5.10
N VAL A 368 44.76 -12.32 -5.20
CA VAL A 368 46.13 -12.24 -5.69
C VAL A 368 47.06 -13.10 -4.83
N LEU A 369 47.00 -12.98 -3.51
CA LEU A 369 47.76 -13.82 -2.59
C LEU A 369 47.46 -15.32 -2.78
N LEU A 370 46.17 -15.68 -2.92
CA LEU A 370 45.76 -17.05 -3.19
C LEU A 370 46.24 -17.59 -4.55
N VAL A 371 46.53 -16.73 -5.52
CA VAL A 371 47.11 -17.13 -6.82
C VAL A 371 48.58 -17.43 -6.69
N GLU A 372 49.32 -16.62 -5.94
CA GLU A 372 50.77 -16.78 -5.71
C GLU A 372 51.13 -18.02 -4.88
N PHE A 373 50.27 -18.41 -3.94
CA PHE A 373 50.55 -19.58 -3.09
C PHE A 373 50.09 -20.89 -3.73
N ALA A 374 50.98 -21.92 -3.68
CA ALA A 374 50.65 -23.26 -4.17
C ALA A 374 49.56 -23.92 -3.32
N ALA A 375 48.65 -24.65 -3.97
CA ALA A 375 47.64 -25.43 -3.26
C ALA A 375 48.28 -26.52 -2.39
N PRO A 376 47.83 -26.73 -1.14
CA PRO A 376 48.25 -27.84 -0.31
C PRO A 376 48.03 -29.17 -1.00
N VAL A 377 48.92 -30.16 -0.70
CA VAL A 377 48.83 -31.52 -1.28
C VAL A 377 47.45 -32.13 -0.97
N GLY A 378 46.76 -32.62 -1.99
CA GLY A 378 45.42 -33.23 -1.87
C GLY A 378 44.26 -32.26 -1.85
N LEU A 379 44.46 -30.93 -1.74
CA LEU A 379 43.40 -29.93 -1.66
C LEU A 379 43.27 -29.04 -2.92
N ARG A 380 43.89 -29.42 -4.02
CA ARG A 380 44.00 -28.62 -5.24
C ARG A 380 42.61 -28.17 -5.78
N THR A 381 41.64 -29.08 -5.81
CA THR A 381 40.27 -28.80 -6.30
C THR A 381 39.56 -27.83 -5.38
N ILE A 382 39.65 -28.03 -4.06
CA ILE A 382 39.01 -27.16 -3.07
C ILE A 382 39.60 -25.75 -3.18
N TYR A 383 40.93 -25.66 -3.34
CA TYR A 383 41.65 -24.39 -3.47
C TYR A 383 41.27 -23.63 -4.75
N LEU A 384 41.01 -24.36 -5.84
CA LEU A 384 40.49 -23.80 -7.08
C LEU A 384 39.07 -23.28 -6.91
N LEU A 385 38.18 -24.06 -6.28
CA LEU A 385 36.81 -23.64 -5.98
C LEU A 385 36.76 -22.39 -5.11
N LEU A 386 37.63 -22.31 -4.09
CA LEU A 386 37.74 -21.11 -3.23
C LEU A 386 38.08 -19.85 -4.05
N LYS A 387 39.03 -19.95 -5.00
CA LYS A 387 39.37 -18.83 -5.90
C LYS A 387 38.16 -18.38 -6.72
N PHE A 388 37.37 -19.30 -7.28
CA PHE A 388 36.17 -18.97 -8.01
C PHE A 388 35.12 -18.32 -7.15
N ILE A 389 34.93 -18.79 -5.90
CA ILE A 389 33.97 -18.17 -4.95
C ILE A 389 34.43 -16.73 -4.63
N VAL A 390 35.70 -16.55 -4.27
CA VAL A 390 36.23 -15.20 -3.96
C VAL A 390 36.07 -14.27 -5.16
N PHE A 391 36.41 -14.74 -6.38
CA PHE A 391 36.20 -13.96 -7.60
C PHE A 391 34.73 -13.59 -7.82
N GLY A 392 33.82 -14.55 -7.64
CA GLY A 392 32.37 -14.29 -7.73
C GLY A 392 31.89 -13.25 -6.73
N VAL A 393 32.37 -13.29 -5.48
CA VAL A 393 32.05 -12.29 -4.45
C VAL A 393 32.63 -10.91 -4.82
N ILE A 394 33.82 -10.82 -5.39
CA ILE A 394 34.39 -9.56 -5.90
C ILE A 394 33.47 -8.96 -6.96
N LEU A 395 33.04 -9.75 -7.96
CA LEU A 395 32.15 -9.29 -9.02
C LEU A 395 30.80 -8.81 -8.44
N PHE A 396 30.27 -9.54 -7.47
CA PHE A 396 29.06 -9.13 -6.76
C PHE A 396 29.23 -7.79 -6.03
N CYS A 397 30.32 -7.61 -5.29
CA CYS A 397 30.61 -6.34 -4.60
C CYS A 397 30.76 -5.17 -5.59
N ILE A 398 31.45 -5.38 -6.71
CA ILE A 398 31.58 -4.36 -7.76
C ILE A 398 30.21 -4.02 -8.37
N PHE A 399 29.36 -5.02 -8.64
CA PHE A 399 28.01 -4.82 -9.14
C PHE A 399 27.16 -4.00 -8.15
N MET A 400 27.20 -4.35 -6.85
CA MET A 400 26.51 -3.64 -5.79
C MET A 400 26.97 -2.20 -5.64
N ALA A 401 28.27 -1.95 -5.69
CA ALA A 401 28.85 -0.61 -5.56
C ALA A 401 28.64 0.28 -6.79
N SER A 402 28.39 -0.31 -7.96
CA SER A 402 28.26 0.41 -9.23
C SER A 402 26.81 0.38 -9.74
N ILE A 403 26.44 -0.63 -10.50
CA ILE A 403 25.16 -0.66 -11.23
C ILE A 403 23.98 -0.57 -10.27
N TRP A 404 23.96 -1.44 -9.25
CA TRP A 404 22.84 -1.47 -8.30
C TRP A 404 22.71 -0.15 -7.52
N ASN A 405 23.82 0.34 -6.96
CA ASN A 405 23.82 1.58 -6.19
C ASN A 405 23.32 2.77 -7.00
N TYR A 406 23.70 2.86 -8.29
CA TYR A 406 23.20 3.92 -9.17
C TYR A 406 21.71 3.78 -9.49
N MET A 407 21.21 2.56 -9.70
CA MET A 407 19.79 2.32 -9.95
C MET A 407 18.96 2.76 -8.74
N GLU A 408 19.33 2.32 -7.55
CA GLU A 408 18.67 2.64 -6.30
C GLU A 408 18.71 4.15 -6.02
N ARG A 409 19.87 4.77 -6.17
CA ARG A 409 20.04 6.21 -6.03
C ARG A 409 19.14 7.00 -6.99
N ASN A 410 19.04 6.58 -8.23
CA ASN A 410 18.20 7.24 -9.22
C ASN A 410 16.72 7.11 -8.87
N GLY A 411 16.30 5.95 -8.35
CA GLY A 411 14.94 5.74 -7.86
C GLY A 411 14.59 6.68 -6.70
N VAL A 412 15.47 6.80 -5.71
CA VAL A 412 15.29 7.72 -4.58
C VAL A 412 15.30 9.18 -5.05
N LEU A 413 16.19 9.56 -5.96
CA LEU A 413 16.24 10.91 -6.51
C LEU A 413 14.99 11.26 -7.33
N GLN A 414 14.39 10.29 -8.02
CA GLN A 414 13.15 10.50 -8.77
C GLN A 414 12.01 10.83 -7.79
N GLY A 415 11.84 10.06 -6.73
CA GLY A 415 10.85 10.34 -5.69
C GLY A 415 11.09 11.70 -5.03
N LYS A 416 12.33 11.98 -4.63
CA LYS A 416 12.69 13.25 -3.99
C LYS A 416 12.42 14.48 -4.87
N LYS A 417 12.67 14.43 -6.17
CA LYS A 417 12.42 15.56 -7.09
C LYS A 417 10.94 15.81 -7.31
N GLY A 418 10.13 14.76 -7.34
CA GLY A 418 8.69 14.89 -7.37
C GLY A 418 8.17 15.63 -6.13
N ASP A 419 8.63 15.25 -4.94
CA ASP A 419 8.28 15.90 -3.66
C ASP A 419 8.69 17.37 -3.62
N GLY A 420 9.91 17.68 -4.07
CA GLY A 420 10.46 19.05 -4.04
C GLY A 420 9.76 20.04 -4.99
N GLY A 421 9.24 19.55 -6.12
CA GLY A 421 8.47 20.35 -7.07
C GLY A 421 7.15 20.84 -6.47
N ASP A 422 6.47 19.98 -5.73
CA ASP A 422 5.18 20.30 -5.11
C ASP A 422 5.31 21.15 -3.83
N ALA A 423 6.41 21.00 -3.07
CA ALA A 423 6.64 21.81 -1.87
C ALA A 423 6.95 23.29 -2.22
N ALA A 424 7.57 23.53 -3.39
CA ALA A 424 7.93 24.87 -3.85
C ALA A 424 6.84 25.56 -4.72
N ALA A 425 5.87 24.79 -5.24
CA ALA A 425 4.91 25.25 -6.25
C ALA A 425 3.51 25.54 -5.68
N CYS A 426 3.37 25.95 -4.43
CA CYS A 426 2.11 26.50 -3.94
C CYS A 426 2.20 28.05 -3.87
N PRO A 427 2.00 28.81 -4.97
CA PRO A 427 1.50 30.17 -4.84
C PRO A 427 0.02 30.02 -4.48
N GLU A 428 -0.39 30.75 -3.46
CA GLU A 428 -1.78 30.97 -3.08
C GLU A 428 -2.61 31.34 -4.33
N VAL A 429 -3.61 30.49 -4.67
CA VAL A 429 -4.77 30.87 -5.48
C VAL A 429 -6.02 30.45 -4.74
#